data_8a2104065cc4d2d53151ee3a3ad494f7
#
_entry.id   8a2104065cc4d2d53151ee3a3ad494f7
#
_cell.length_a   1.000
_cell.length_b   1.000
_cell.length_c   1.000
_cell.angle_alpha   90.00
_cell.angle_beta   90.00
_cell.angle_gamma   90.00
#
_symmetry.space_group_name_H-M   'P 1'
#
loop_
_entity.id
_entity.type
_entity.pdbx_description
1 polymer ?
#
loop_
_entity_poly.entity_id
_entity_poly.type
_entity_poly.pdbx_seq_one_letter_code
_entity_poly.pdbx_strand_id
1 'polypeptide(L)'
;RIPKGILIDGPKGTGKTLIAKAFIAESKLPFIMISGSEINNAKDIKHLFLAARAKESCIIFIDEFDVMGKENKNNERIIAQLAYEMNKRDHVLVIATTRNIKEISSSLKRPKHFEMFVSMFLPDFDNRMQIIEYCCNKKRVDPSVSVKKLAKKLIGASTLEIIKIMNMAIEIAEQKHHKNVLSKDFCEAQINCDEAVPLRINRTFIEKKATAYHEAGHAICVFLSQIKRIRDISIIPTQDFFGRVATYPLNEYGKMTKQDFEIEIMISLAGRVAEDVFFNSPTSGAKGDLEKTTKLVKQYLTEFCFDEKIGIAPVSCL
;
A
#
# COMPACT_ATOMS: atom_id res chain seq x y z
N ARG A 1 34.06 8.64 -0.26
CA ARG A 1 33.98 7.74 0.91
C ARG A 1 32.74 6.84 0.72
N ILE A 2 32.93 5.54 0.80
CA ILE A 2 31.82 4.58 0.74
C ILE A 2 31.07 4.63 2.08
N PRO A 3 29.74 4.75 2.10
CA PRO A 3 28.97 4.72 3.35
C PRO A 3 29.07 3.34 4.00
N LYS A 4 29.01 3.29 5.32
CA LYS A 4 29.01 2.01 6.05
C LYS A 4 27.67 1.29 6.01
N GLY A 5 26.60 2.05 5.94
CA GLY A 5 25.25 1.51 5.88
C GLY A 5 24.33 2.33 5.00
N ILE A 6 23.50 1.63 4.24
CA ILE A 6 22.44 2.16 3.39
C ILE A 6 21.13 1.60 3.91
N LEU A 7 20.18 2.46 4.26
CA LEU A 7 18.83 2.08 4.66
C LEU A 7 17.83 2.50 3.59
N ILE A 8 17.14 1.52 3.01
CA ILE A 8 16.12 1.73 1.97
C ILE A 8 14.75 1.60 2.63
N ASP A 9 13.99 2.68 2.69
CA ASP A 9 12.66 2.70 3.29
C ASP A 9 11.55 2.92 2.26
N GLY A 10 10.33 2.57 2.64
CA GLY A 10 9.13 2.84 1.84
C GLY A 10 8.06 1.75 1.96
N PRO A 11 6.86 2.00 1.43
CA PRO A 11 5.72 1.08 1.50
C PRO A 11 6.03 -0.30 0.91
N LYS A 12 5.21 -1.30 1.28
CA LYS A 12 5.29 -2.66 0.70
C LYS A 12 5.07 -2.59 -0.81
N GLY A 13 5.82 -3.40 -1.57
CA GLY A 13 5.62 -3.53 -3.02
C GLY A 13 6.22 -2.40 -3.88
N THR A 14 7.00 -1.48 -3.31
CA THR A 14 7.66 -0.40 -4.06
C THR A 14 8.98 -0.80 -4.74
N GLY A 15 9.47 -2.03 -4.51
CA GLY A 15 10.68 -2.54 -5.17
C GLY A 15 11.97 -2.42 -4.35
N LYS A 16 11.91 -2.14 -3.03
CA LYS A 16 13.09 -2.00 -2.15
C LYS A 16 14.07 -3.17 -2.25
N THR A 17 13.57 -4.38 -2.08
CA THR A 17 14.37 -5.61 -2.20
C THR A 17 14.95 -5.78 -3.61
N LEU A 18 14.20 -5.38 -4.64
CA LEU A 18 14.64 -5.48 -6.03
C LEU A 18 15.82 -4.54 -6.32
N ILE A 19 15.73 -3.27 -5.89
CA ILE A 19 16.81 -2.29 -6.10
C ILE A 19 18.05 -2.67 -5.29
N ALA A 20 17.88 -3.18 -4.06
CA ALA A 20 19.01 -3.68 -3.26
C ALA A 20 19.72 -4.84 -3.96
N LYS A 21 18.97 -5.81 -4.49
CA LYS A 21 19.52 -6.94 -5.24
C LYS A 21 20.22 -6.50 -6.54
N ALA A 22 19.63 -5.54 -7.26
CA ALA A 22 20.26 -4.98 -8.46
C ALA A 22 21.58 -4.28 -8.14
N PHE A 23 21.61 -3.47 -7.08
CA PHE A 23 22.85 -2.83 -6.61
C PHE A 23 23.93 -3.86 -6.25
N ILE A 24 23.55 -4.92 -5.52
CA ILE A 24 24.49 -6.00 -5.15
C ILE A 24 25.04 -6.69 -6.41
N ALA A 25 24.18 -7.00 -7.37
CA ALA A 25 24.60 -7.65 -8.62
C ALA A 25 25.57 -6.78 -9.44
N GLU A 26 25.31 -5.48 -9.54
CA GLU A 26 26.18 -4.53 -10.25
C GLU A 26 27.52 -4.30 -9.53
N SER A 27 27.55 -4.40 -8.20
CA SER A 27 28.76 -4.19 -7.41
C SER A 27 29.81 -5.26 -7.64
N LYS A 28 29.42 -6.47 -8.08
CA LYS A 28 30.26 -7.67 -8.24
C LYS A 28 31.01 -8.07 -6.96
N LEU A 29 30.61 -7.55 -5.81
CA LEU A 29 31.20 -7.88 -4.52
C LEU A 29 30.56 -9.15 -3.92
N PRO A 30 31.32 -9.92 -3.13
CA PRO A 30 30.73 -10.95 -2.29
C PRO A 30 29.64 -10.38 -1.40
N PHE A 31 28.56 -11.14 -1.19
CA PHE A 31 27.46 -10.70 -0.34
C PHE A 31 26.93 -11.83 0.55
N ILE A 32 26.29 -11.45 1.62
CA ILE A 32 25.49 -12.31 2.49
C ILE A 32 24.10 -11.68 2.58
N MET A 33 23.07 -12.45 2.26
CA MET A 33 21.67 -12.00 2.33
C MET A 33 20.96 -12.77 3.45
N ILE A 34 20.23 -12.02 4.30
CA ILE A 34 19.47 -12.57 5.42
C ILE A 34 18.18 -11.76 5.59
N SER A 35 17.12 -12.39 6.09
CA SER A 35 15.93 -11.68 6.55
C SER A 35 16.11 -11.22 8.00
N GLY A 36 15.57 -10.05 8.34
CA GLY A 36 15.53 -9.59 9.73
C GLY A 36 14.80 -10.55 10.67
N SER A 37 13.89 -11.37 10.16
CA SER A 37 13.19 -12.41 10.90
C SER A 37 14.05 -13.63 11.26
N GLU A 38 15.16 -13.84 10.59
CA GLU A 38 16.10 -14.93 10.87
C GLU A 38 17.11 -14.57 11.97
N ILE A 39 17.18 -13.29 12.34
CA ILE A 39 18.09 -12.79 13.38
C ILE A 39 17.37 -12.79 14.72
N ASN A 40 17.69 -13.76 15.57
CA ASN A 40 16.99 -13.97 16.83
C ASN A 40 17.76 -13.42 18.05
N ASN A 41 19.08 -13.25 17.93
CA ASN A 41 19.90 -12.80 19.05
C ASN A 41 21.20 -12.09 18.58
N ALA A 42 21.89 -11.46 19.53
CA ALA A 42 23.12 -10.72 19.26
C ALA A 42 24.27 -11.59 18.73
N LYS A 43 24.27 -12.91 18.99
CA LYS A 43 25.31 -13.82 18.47
C LYS A 43 25.17 -13.99 16.96
N ASP A 44 23.94 -14.00 16.45
CA ASP A 44 23.68 -14.12 15.01
C ASP A 44 24.31 -12.95 14.25
N ILE A 45 24.17 -11.71 14.77
CA ILE A 45 24.84 -10.52 14.23
C ILE A 45 26.36 -10.68 14.25
N LYS A 46 26.91 -11.15 15.37
CA LYS A 46 28.38 -11.37 15.46
C LYS A 46 28.87 -12.37 14.43
N HIS A 47 28.18 -13.50 14.26
CA HIS A 47 28.54 -14.53 13.28
C HIS A 47 28.41 -14.01 11.87
N LEU A 48 27.37 -13.25 11.56
CA LEU A 48 27.15 -12.62 10.25
C LEU A 48 28.34 -11.71 9.87
N PHE A 49 28.77 -10.84 10.78
CA PHE A 49 29.90 -9.95 10.54
C PHE A 49 31.26 -10.69 10.50
N LEU A 50 31.41 -11.76 11.28
CA LEU A 50 32.61 -12.60 11.18
C LEU A 50 32.72 -13.27 9.80
N ALA A 51 31.62 -13.81 9.29
CA ALA A 51 31.57 -14.40 7.95
C ALA A 51 31.80 -13.36 6.84
N ALA A 52 31.29 -12.14 7.01
CA ALA A 52 31.53 -11.04 6.06
C ALA A 52 32.99 -10.59 6.04
N ARG A 53 33.64 -10.49 7.20
CA ARG A 53 35.05 -10.08 7.35
C ARG A 53 36.06 -11.12 6.86
N ALA A 54 35.63 -12.38 6.76
CA ALA A 54 36.47 -13.43 6.15
C ALA A 54 36.71 -13.17 4.65
N LYS A 55 36.06 -12.18 4.06
CA LYS A 55 36.18 -11.71 2.68
C LYS A 55 36.87 -10.33 2.68
N GLU A 56 37.62 -9.99 1.65
CA GLU A 56 38.32 -8.70 1.56
C GLU A 56 37.35 -7.51 1.57
N SER A 57 36.23 -7.66 0.87
CA SER A 57 35.11 -6.70 0.88
C SER A 57 33.82 -7.47 0.75
N CYS A 58 32.79 -7.11 1.52
CA CYS A 58 31.54 -7.85 1.53
C CYS A 58 30.34 -6.92 1.76
N ILE A 59 29.21 -7.25 1.12
CA ILE A 59 27.91 -6.61 1.37
C ILE A 59 27.10 -7.52 2.27
N ILE A 60 26.58 -7.00 3.38
CA ILE A 60 25.54 -7.63 4.18
C ILE A 60 24.23 -7.00 3.78
N PHE A 61 23.30 -7.78 3.23
CA PHE A 61 21.96 -7.33 2.91
C PHE A 61 20.95 -7.92 3.91
N ILE A 62 20.26 -7.05 4.63
CA ILE A 62 19.23 -7.41 5.63
C ILE A 62 17.89 -6.96 5.10
N ASP A 63 17.07 -7.90 4.64
CA ASP A 63 15.69 -7.60 4.21
C ASP A 63 14.74 -7.59 5.42
N GLU A 64 13.65 -6.84 5.34
CA GLU A 64 12.65 -6.69 6.43
C GLU A 64 13.30 -6.30 7.78
N PHE A 65 14.18 -5.31 7.74
CA PHE A 65 14.95 -4.84 8.88
C PHE A 65 14.09 -4.33 10.04
N ASP A 66 12.85 -3.92 9.77
CA ASP A 66 11.89 -3.48 10.78
C ASP A 66 11.56 -4.57 11.82
N VAL A 67 11.76 -5.83 11.52
CA VAL A 67 11.54 -6.92 12.50
C VAL A 67 12.52 -6.83 13.66
N MET A 68 13.80 -6.57 13.38
CA MET A 68 14.87 -6.52 14.38
C MET A 68 15.34 -5.11 14.75
N GLY A 69 15.09 -4.13 13.87
CA GLY A 69 15.56 -2.75 14.03
C GLY A 69 14.66 -1.85 14.87
N LYS A 70 13.45 -2.30 15.22
CA LYS A 70 12.53 -1.57 16.10
C LYS A 70 13.03 -1.49 17.52
N GLU A 71 12.84 -0.32 18.15
CA GLU A 71 13.18 -0.07 19.53
C GLU A 71 12.18 -0.76 20.47
N ASN A 72 12.55 -1.95 20.93
CA ASN A 72 11.81 -2.72 21.93
C ASN A 72 12.79 -3.53 22.81
N LYS A 73 12.33 -3.98 23.99
CA LYS A 73 13.15 -4.72 24.97
C LYS A 73 13.83 -5.97 24.38
N ASN A 74 13.18 -6.63 23.43
CA ASN A 74 13.71 -7.85 22.82
C ASN A 74 14.86 -7.57 21.86
N ASN A 75 14.81 -6.43 21.16
CA ASN A 75 15.76 -6.06 20.12
C ASN A 75 16.95 -5.23 20.63
N GLU A 76 16.90 -4.68 21.85
CA GLU A 76 17.97 -3.80 22.37
C GLU A 76 19.36 -4.40 22.25
N ARG A 77 19.52 -5.69 22.60
CA ARG A 77 20.82 -6.38 22.51
C ARG A 77 21.26 -6.60 21.06
N ILE A 78 20.33 -6.88 20.16
CA ILE A 78 20.58 -7.06 18.74
C ILE A 78 21.02 -5.73 18.12
N ILE A 79 20.29 -4.65 18.41
CA ILE A 79 20.58 -3.28 17.96
C ILE A 79 21.95 -2.81 18.46
N ALA A 80 22.25 -3.03 19.75
CA ALA A 80 23.54 -2.66 20.33
C ALA A 80 24.70 -3.44 19.69
N GLN A 81 24.52 -4.74 19.43
CA GLN A 81 25.54 -5.56 18.78
C GLN A 81 25.74 -5.13 17.32
N LEU A 82 24.66 -4.84 16.58
CA LEU A 82 24.76 -4.34 15.21
C LEU A 82 25.51 -3.01 15.15
N ALA A 83 25.16 -2.06 16.01
CA ALA A 83 25.84 -0.78 16.13
C ALA A 83 27.33 -0.94 16.45
N TYR A 84 27.65 -1.87 17.39
CA TYR A 84 29.04 -2.19 17.73
C TYR A 84 29.81 -2.76 16.53
N GLU A 85 29.22 -3.72 15.79
CA GLU A 85 29.88 -4.33 14.63
C GLU A 85 30.08 -3.31 13.49
N MET A 86 29.08 -2.46 13.21
CA MET A 86 29.18 -1.41 12.17
C MET A 86 30.21 -0.32 12.51
N ASN A 87 30.55 -0.11 13.79
CA ASN A 87 31.57 0.86 14.18
C ASN A 87 33.01 0.40 13.88
N LYS A 88 33.23 -0.89 13.65
CA LYS A 88 34.57 -1.40 13.34
C LYS A 88 35.06 -0.86 11.99
N ARG A 89 36.38 -0.67 11.88
CA ARG A 89 37.01 -0.26 10.63
C ARG A 89 37.25 -1.50 9.78
N ASP A 90 36.30 -1.82 8.94
CA ASP A 90 36.36 -2.94 8.00
C ASP A 90 35.72 -2.53 6.65
N HIS A 91 35.82 -3.41 5.66
CA HIS A 91 35.28 -3.21 4.33
C HIS A 91 33.91 -3.90 4.16
N VAL A 92 33.07 -3.84 5.20
CA VAL A 92 31.71 -4.38 5.18
C VAL A 92 30.72 -3.24 4.98
N LEU A 93 29.92 -3.31 3.92
CA LEU A 93 28.78 -2.44 3.66
C LEU A 93 27.49 -3.14 4.09
N VAL A 94 26.71 -2.50 4.94
CA VAL A 94 25.38 -2.99 5.33
C VAL A 94 24.30 -2.30 4.51
N ILE A 95 23.47 -3.06 3.81
CA ILE A 95 22.27 -2.57 3.14
C ILE A 95 21.08 -3.17 3.85
N ALA A 96 20.11 -2.35 4.24
CA ALA A 96 18.92 -2.83 4.90
C ALA A 96 17.65 -2.24 4.25
N THR A 97 16.55 -3.00 4.24
CA THR A 97 15.25 -2.52 3.78
C THR A 97 14.27 -2.46 4.94
N THR A 98 13.44 -1.44 4.99
CA THR A 98 12.39 -1.28 6.00
C THR A 98 11.10 -0.73 5.38
N ARG A 99 9.97 -0.97 6.03
CA ARG A 99 8.69 -0.38 5.63
C ARG A 99 8.51 1.02 6.18
N ASN A 100 9.11 1.32 7.33
CA ASN A 100 8.96 2.60 8.01
C ASN A 100 10.24 2.96 8.78
N ILE A 101 10.97 3.94 8.27
CA ILE A 101 12.21 4.44 8.88
C ILE A 101 11.96 5.01 10.29
N LYS A 102 10.75 5.52 10.58
CA LYS A 102 10.45 6.13 11.89
C LYS A 102 10.48 5.11 13.01
N GLU A 103 10.18 3.85 12.72
CA GLU A 103 10.17 2.76 13.70
C GLU A 103 11.56 2.20 14.00
N ILE A 104 12.55 2.50 13.17
CA ILE A 104 13.93 2.05 13.39
C ILE A 104 14.58 2.87 14.51
N SER A 105 15.32 2.19 15.39
CA SER A 105 16.02 2.81 16.53
C SER A 105 16.87 4.00 16.10
N SER A 106 16.77 5.08 16.87
CA SER A 106 17.53 6.31 16.68
C SER A 106 19.05 6.07 16.75
N SER A 107 19.50 5.09 17.53
CA SER A 107 20.91 4.73 17.66
C SER A 107 21.53 4.27 16.34
N LEU A 108 20.79 3.56 15.50
CA LEU A 108 21.23 3.07 14.19
C LEU A 108 21.20 4.15 13.10
N LYS A 109 20.46 5.23 13.29
CA LYS A 109 20.39 6.37 12.36
C LYS A 109 21.48 7.42 12.57
N ARG A 110 22.42 7.15 13.48
CA ARG A 110 23.56 8.04 13.73
C ARG A 110 24.64 7.90 12.66
N PRO A 111 25.46 8.97 12.41
CA PRO A 111 26.67 8.85 11.61
C PRO A 111 27.53 7.68 12.11
N LYS A 112 28.15 6.92 11.20
CA LYS A 112 28.91 5.68 11.41
C LYS A 112 28.11 4.38 11.40
N HIS A 113 26.76 4.44 11.35
CA HIS A 113 25.91 3.27 11.13
C HIS A 113 25.23 3.41 9.75
N PHE A 114 23.93 3.65 9.71
CA PHE A 114 23.28 3.98 8.44
C PHE A 114 23.51 5.46 8.12
N GLU A 115 24.40 5.72 7.16
CA GLU A 115 24.78 7.06 6.73
C GLU A 115 23.96 7.54 5.53
N MET A 116 23.43 6.61 4.74
CA MET A 116 22.65 6.89 3.53
C MET A 116 21.24 6.35 3.69
N PHE A 117 20.26 7.19 3.39
CA PHE A 117 18.85 6.87 3.43
C PHE A 117 18.26 7.04 2.03
N VAL A 118 17.58 6.01 1.55
CA VAL A 118 16.92 5.99 0.23
C VAL A 118 15.44 5.73 0.45
N SER A 119 14.60 6.75 0.28
CA SER A 119 13.16 6.60 0.42
C SER A 119 12.52 6.24 -0.93
N MET A 120 11.79 5.15 -0.96
CA MET A 120 11.00 4.71 -2.10
C MET A 120 9.53 5.00 -1.85
N PHE A 121 8.90 5.66 -2.81
CA PHE A 121 7.49 6.04 -2.73
C PHE A 121 6.63 5.14 -3.62
N LEU A 122 5.31 5.21 -3.42
CA LEU A 122 4.39 4.66 -4.39
C LEU A 122 4.58 5.38 -5.73
N PRO A 123 4.42 4.68 -6.86
CA PRO A 123 4.61 5.28 -8.18
C PRO A 123 3.60 6.40 -8.40
N ASP A 124 4.07 7.55 -8.84
CA ASP A 124 3.26 8.64 -9.34
C ASP A 124 2.59 8.28 -10.67
N PHE A 125 1.83 9.21 -11.25
CA PHE A 125 1.09 8.95 -12.49
C PHE A 125 2.00 8.53 -13.65
N ASP A 126 3.13 9.22 -13.83
CA ASP A 126 4.04 8.96 -14.95
C ASP A 126 4.80 7.65 -14.77
N ASN A 127 5.24 7.37 -13.54
CA ASN A 127 5.86 6.09 -13.19
C ASN A 127 4.87 4.93 -13.36
N ARG A 128 3.59 5.09 -12.97
CA ARG A 128 2.57 4.07 -13.22
C ARG A 128 2.36 3.82 -14.71
N MET A 129 2.33 4.87 -15.53
CA MET A 129 2.25 4.73 -16.98
C MET A 129 3.42 3.90 -17.52
N GLN A 130 4.66 4.23 -17.14
CA GLN A 130 5.85 3.50 -17.57
C GLN A 130 5.82 2.03 -17.16
N ILE A 131 5.40 1.72 -15.94
CA ILE A 131 5.26 0.34 -15.45
C ILE A 131 4.24 -0.42 -16.29
N ILE A 132 3.08 0.19 -16.56
CA ILE A 132 2.01 -0.43 -17.36
C ILE A 132 2.48 -0.63 -18.81
N GLU A 133 3.11 0.36 -19.43
CA GLU A 133 3.68 0.26 -20.78
C GLU A 133 4.71 -0.85 -20.89
N TYR A 134 5.63 -0.94 -19.91
CA TYR A 134 6.59 -2.05 -19.85
C TYR A 134 5.91 -3.42 -19.80
N CYS A 135 4.83 -3.55 -19.02
CA CYS A 135 4.06 -4.77 -18.97
C CYS A 135 3.31 -5.05 -20.27
N CYS A 136 2.72 -4.02 -20.90
CA CYS A 136 2.01 -4.16 -22.19
C CYS A 136 2.94 -4.57 -23.32
N ASN A 137 4.14 -3.98 -23.41
CA ASN A 137 5.12 -4.29 -24.46
C ASN A 137 5.60 -5.74 -24.42
N LYS A 138 5.55 -6.39 -23.28
CA LYS A 138 5.93 -7.82 -23.13
C LYS A 138 4.78 -8.79 -23.42
N LYS A 139 3.56 -8.30 -23.65
CA LYS A 139 2.34 -9.09 -23.68
C LYS A 139 1.38 -8.62 -24.78
N ARG A 140 0.51 -9.50 -25.25
CA ARG A 140 -0.47 -9.18 -26.31
C ARG A 140 -1.65 -8.41 -25.72
N VAL A 141 -1.48 -7.11 -25.54
CA VAL A 141 -2.56 -6.20 -25.12
C VAL A 141 -3.23 -5.59 -26.33
N ASP A 142 -4.56 -5.47 -26.29
CA ASP A 142 -5.32 -4.87 -27.37
C ASP A 142 -4.99 -3.37 -27.51
N PRO A 143 -4.79 -2.85 -28.75
CA PRO A 143 -4.45 -1.45 -28.99
C PRO A 143 -5.49 -0.44 -28.46
N SER A 144 -6.74 -0.87 -28.27
CA SER A 144 -7.80 -0.03 -27.68
C SER A 144 -7.64 0.23 -26.18
N VAL A 145 -6.75 -0.52 -25.51
CA VAL A 145 -6.50 -0.38 -24.06
C VAL A 145 -5.69 0.88 -23.80
N SER A 146 -6.31 1.85 -23.15
CA SER A 146 -5.65 3.11 -22.82
C SER A 146 -4.81 2.96 -21.54
N VAL A 147 -3.48 2.96 -21.68
CA VAL A 147 -2.52 2.98 -20.55
C VAL A 147 -2.82 4.15 -19.62
N LYS A 148 -3.11 5.32 -20.17
CA LYS A 148 -3.45 6.54 -19.40
C LYS A 148 -4.68 6.34 -18.51
N LYS A 149 -5.73 5.66 -19.02
CA LYS A 149 -6.92 5.34 -18.23
C LYS A 149 -6.62 4.32 -17.14
N LEU A 150 -5.80 3.29 -17.42
CA LEU A 150 -5.37 2.31 -16.43
C LEU A 150 -4.53 2.96 -15.33
N ALA A 151 -3.55 3.80 -15.67
CA ALA A 151 -2.71 4.50 -14.70
C ALA A 151 -3.52 5.40 -13.76
N LYS A 152 -4.59 6.04 -14.26
CA LYS A 152 -5.53 6.82 -13.43
C LYS A 152 -6.33 5.94 -12.47
N LYS A 153 -6.79 4.78 -12.93
CA LYS A 153 -7.56 3.85 -12.08
C LYS A 153 -6.71 3.19 -10.98
N LEU A 154 -5.39 3.10 -11.19
CA LEU A 154 -4.43 2.46 -10.26
C LEU A 154 -3.73 3.47 -9.33
N ILE A 155 -4.36 4.61 -9.04
CA ILE A 155 -3.86 5.57 -8.05
C ILE A 155 -3.68 4.89 -6.70
N GLY A 156 -2.53 5.11 -6.07
CA GLY A 156 -2.19 4.51 -4.77
C GLY A 156 -1.72 3.06 -4.83
N ALA A 157 -1.75 2.42 -6.00
CA ALA A 157 -1.23 1.06 -6.15
C ALA A 157 0.30 1.05 -6.15
N SER A 158 0.89 0.09 -5.46
CA SER A 158 2.33 -0.18 -5.50
C SER A 158 2.73 -0.82 -6.84
N THR A 159 4.01 -0.78 -7.16
CA THR A 159 4.57 -1.44 -8.36
C THR A 159 4.19 -2.93 -8.42
N LEU A 160 4.24 -3.61 -7.26
CA LEU A 160 3.90 -5.03 -7.18
C LEU A 160 2.42 -5.28 -7.47
N GLU A 161 1.52 -4.43 -6.95
CA GLU A 161 0.07 -4.55 -7.21
C GLU A 161 -0.24 -4.28 -8.67
N ILE A 162 0.39 -3.28 -9.30
CA ILE A 162 0.23 -3.02 -10.74
C ILE A 162 0.63 -4.26 -11.54
N ILE A 163 1.81 -4.83 -11.27
CA ILE A 163 2.30 -6.03 -11.97
C ILE A 163 1.35 -7.23 -11.73
N LYS A 164 0.84 -7.41 -10.51
CA LYS A 164 -0.12 -8.47 -10.17
C LYS A 164 -1.40 -8.33 -10.99
N ILE A 165 -1.97 -7.14 -11.07
CA ILE A 165 -3.17 -6.85 -11.87
C ILE A 165 -2.91 -7.13 -13.36
N MET A 166 -1.77 -6.68 -13.88
CA MET A 166 -1.39 -6.91 -15.28
C MET A 166 -1.26 -8.40 -15.60
N ASN A 167 -0.67 -9.19 -14.71
CA ASN A 167 -0.54 -10.64 -14.89
C ASN A 167 -1.90 -11.34 -14.82
N MET A 168 -2.72 -10.99 -13.84
CA MET A 168 -4.06 -11.56 -13.68
C MET A 168 -4.98 -11.23 -14.87
N ALA A 169 -4.88 -10.04 -15.45
CA ALA A 169 -5.64 -9.69 -16.65
C ALA A 169 -5.31 -10.62 -17.84
N ILE A 170 -4.06 -11.07 -17.92
CA ILE A 170 -3.63 -12.01 -18.95
C ILE A 170 -4.20 -13.40 -18.70
N GLU A 171 -4.11 -13.88 -17.46
CA GLU A 171 -4.69 -15.17 -17.07
C GLU A 171 -6.20 -15.21 -17.37
N ILE A 172 -6.92 -14.11 -17.09
CA ILE A 172 -8.34 -13.97 -17.41
C ILE A 172 -8.58 -14.00 -18.92
N ALA A 173 -7.77 -13.28 -19.70
CA ALA A 173 -7.88 -13.26 -21.16
C ALA A 173 -7.62 -14.68 -21.76
N GLU A 174 -6.62 -15.40 -21.24
CA GLU A 174 -6.33 -16.79 -21.64
C GLU A 174 -7.50 -17.74 -21.30
N GLN A 175 -8.04 -17.66 -20.07
CA GLN A 175 -9.21 -18.46 -19.66
C GLN A 175 -10.44 -18.19 -20.53
N LYS A 176 -10.61 -16.95 -21.02
CA LYS A 176 -11.72 -16.55 -21.88
C LYS A 176 -11.42 -16.72 -23.38
N HIS A 177 -10.27 -17.27 -23.71
CA HIS A 177 -9.82 -17.47 -25.09
C HIS A 177 -9.76 -16.15 -25.91
N HIS A 178 -9.46 -15.02 -25.26
CA HIS A 178 -9.25 -13.76 -25.96
C HIS A 178 -7.89 -13.77 -26.67
N LYS A 179 -7.85 -13.34 -27.93
CA LYS A 179 -6.59 -13.23 -28.69
C LYS A 179 -5.64 -12.20 -28.08
N ASN A 180 -6.19 -11.09 -27.58
CA ASN A 180 -5.48 -10.02 -26.88
C ASN A 180 -6.18 -9.71 -25.56
N VAL A 181 -5.43 -9.14 -24.62
CA VAL A 181 -5.97 -8.69 -23.33
C VAL A 181 -6.81 -7.43 -23.54
N LEU A 182 -8.08 -7.48 -23.17
CA LEU A 182 -9.06 -6.42 -23.37
C LEU A 182 -9.21 -5.54 -22.13
N SER A 183 -9.73 -4.33 -22.28
CA SER A 183 -10.03 -3.45 -21.12
C SER A 183 -10.92 -4.09 -20.05
N LYS A 184 -11.85 -4.97 -20.44
CA LYS A 184 -12.70 -5.71 -19.50
C LYS A 184 -11.93 -6.71 -18.64
N ASP A 185 -10.86 -7.32 -19.20
CA ASP A 185 -10.04 -8.28 -18.46
C ASP A 185 -9.22 -7.57 -17.37
N PHE A 186 -8.75 -6.35 -17.63
CA PHE A 186 -8.14 -5.49 -16.61
C PHE A 186 -9.12 -5.08 -15.52
N CYS A 187 -10.36 -4.75 -15.85
CA CYS A 187 -11.37 -4.42 -14.85
C CYS A 187 -11.66 -5.61 -13.94
N GLU A 188 -11.80 -6.80 -14.51
CA GLU A 188 -12.04 -8.04 -13.74
C GLU A 188 -10.81 -8.42 -12.89
N ALA A 189 -9.60 -8.30 -13.46
CA ALA A 189 -8.36 -8.51 -12.72
C ALA A 189 -8.23 -7.57 -11.52
N GLN A 190 -8.61 -6.31 -11.69
CA GLN A 190 -8.57 -5.32 -10.62
C GLN A 190 -9.54 -5.68 -9.49
N ILE A 191 -10.77 -6.12 -9.83
CA ILE A 191 -11.74 -6.59 -8.85
C ILE A 191 -11.21 -7.81 -8.09
N ASN A 192 -10.59 -8.76 -8.78
CA ASN A 192 -10.05 -9.98 -8.18
C ASN A 192 -8.78 -9.75 -7.36
N CYS A 193 -7.97 -8.72 -7.70
CA CYS A 193 -6.74 -8.38 -6.98
C CYS A 193 -6.97 -7.61 -5.68
N ASP A 194 -8.13 -6.99 -5.49
CA ASP A 194 -8.47 -6.24 -4.28
C ASP A 194 -8.71 -7.17 -3.05
N GLU A 195 -8.05 -8.33 -3.02
CA GLU A 195 -7.96 -9.34 -1.95
C GLU A 195 -9.29 -9.94 -1.47
N ALA A 196 -10.40 -9.46 -2.00
CA ALA A 196 -11.71 -9.91 -1.60
C ALA A 196 -12.13 -11.15 -2.39
N VAL A 197 -11.86 -12.31 -1.83
CA VAL A 197 -12.30 -13.59 -2.43
C VAL A 197 -13.83 -13.59 -2.57
N PRO A 198 -14.38 -13.71 -3.80
CA PRO A 198 -15.80 -13.78 -3.99
C PRO A 198 -16.41 -14.94 -3.19
N LEU A 199 -17.40 -14.65 -2.37
CA LEU A 199 -18.13 -15.69 -1.66
C LEU A 199 -19.20 -16.28 -2.58
N ARG A 200 -19.23 -17.60 -2.70
CA ARG A 200 -20.30 -18.32 -3.37
C ARG A 200 -21.48 -18.50 -2.41
N ILE A 201 -22.19 -17.41 -2.12
CA ILE A 201 -23.36 -17.40 -1.26
C ILE A 201 -24.61 -17.29 -2.15
N ASN A 202 -25.58 -18.17 -1.92
CA ASN A 202 -26.90 -18.04 -2.53
C ASN A 202 -27.67 -16.92 -1.83
N ARG A 203 -27.73 -15.75 -2.45
CA ARG A 203 -28.49 -14.59 -1.98
C ARG A 203 -29.82 -14.51 -2.70
N THR A 204 -30.85 -14.16 -1.94
CA THR A 204 -32.18 -13.92 -2.50
C THR A 204 -32.17 -12.70 -3.42
N PHE A 205 -33.17 -12.60 -4.29
CA PHE A 205 -33.34 -11.42 -5.14
C PHE A 205 -33.49 -10.13 -4.32
N ILE A 206 -34.17 -10.20 -3.19
CA ILE A 206 -34.41 -9.07 -2.28
C ILE A 206 -33.10 -8.57 -1.68
N GLU A 207 -32.24 -9.47 -1.20
CA GLU A 207 -30.91 -9.10 -0.66
C GLU A 207 -30.00 -8.50 -1.72
N LYS A 208 -29.99 -9.05 -2.93
CA LYS A 208 -29.24 -8.47 -4.06
C LYS A 208 -29.76 -7.09 -4.42
N LYS A 209 -31.07 -6.92 -4.43
CA LYS A 209 -31.72 -5.62 -4.71
C LYS A 209 -31.35 -4.60 -3.64
N ALA A 210 -31.44 -4.94 -2.36
CA ALA A 210 -31.07 -4.05 -1.26
C ALA A 210 -29.62 -3.58 -1.39
N THR A 211 -28.68 -4.51 -1.61
CA THR A 211 -27.27 -4.18 -1.84
C THR A 211 -27.09 -3.27 -3.06
N ALA A 212 -27.78 -3.55 -4.17
CA ALA A 212 -27.65 -2.74 -5.39
C ALA A 212 -28.11 -1.29 -5.16
N TYR A 213 -29.19 -1.06 -4.41
CA TYR A 213 -29.64 0.28 -4.08
C TYR A 213 -28.68 0.98 -3.10
N HIS A 214 -28.13 0.26 -2.12
CA HIS A 214 -27.14 0.76 -1.20
C HIS A 214 -25.91 1.27 -1.96
N GLU A 215 -25.32 0.44 -2.83
CA GLU A 215 -24.16 0.83 -3.64
C GLU A 215 -24.48 1.94 -4.66
N ALA A 216 -25.71 1.93 -5.21
CA ALA A 216 -26.16 3.02 -6.08
C ALA A 216 -26.23 4.37 -5.33
N GLY A 217 -26.64 4.37 -4.06
CA GLY A 217 -26.62 5.57 -3.21
C GLY A 217 -25.22 6.15 -3.10
N HIS A 218 -24.23 5.34 -2.74
CA HIS A 218 -22.83 5.75 -2.72
C HIS A 218 -22.36 6.27 -4.08
N ALA A 219 -22.65 5.52 -5.16
CA ALA A 219 -22.22 5.88 -6.51
C ALA A 219 -22.79 7.22 -6.98
N ILE A 220 -24.06 7.50 -6.72
CA ILE A 220 -24.71 8.78 -7.06
C ILE A 220 -24.03 9.94 -6.32
N CYS A 221 -23.81 9.80 -5.01
CA CYS A 221 -23.15 10.83 -4.22
C CYS A 221 -21.70 11.08 -4.68
N VAL A 222 -20.94 10.02 -5.00
CA VAL A 222 -19.60 10.15 -5.57
C VAL A 222 -19.64 10.88 -6.90
N PHE A 223 -20.57 10.52 -7.78
CA PHE A 223 -20.69 11.12 -9.11
C PHE A 223 -21.01 12.62 -9.03
N LEU A 224 -21.96 13.00 -8.15
CA LEU A 224 -22.38 14.38 -7.99
C LEU A 224 -21.35 15.24 -7.25
N SER A 225 -20.58 14.67 -6.33
CA SER A 225 -19.62 15.40 -5.50
C SER A 225 -18.43 15.95 -6.28
N GLN A 226 -18.05 15.32 -7.39
CA GLN A 226 -16.90 15.68 -8.24
C GLN A 226 -15.51 15.70 -7.55
N ILE A 227 -15.41 15.21 -6.30
CA ILE A 227 -14.12 15.11 -5.59
C ILE A 227 -13.39 13.80 -5.89
N LYS A 228 -14.15 12.80 -6.35
CA LYS A 228 -13.64 11.46 -6.70
C LYS A 228 -14.25 10.98 -8.01
N ARG A 229 -13.63 9.95 -8.58
CA ARG A 229 -14.18 9.19 -9.71
C ARG A 229 -14.48 7.76 -9.27
N ILE A 230 -15.55 7.22 -9.81
CA ILE A 230 -15.88 5.81 -9.63
C ILE A 230 -14.91 4.99 -10.47
N ARG A 231 -14.27 4.01 -9.84
CA ARG A 231 -13.42 3.02 -10.48
C ARG A 231 -14.23 1.82 -10.96
N ASP A 232 -14.99 1.23 -10.04
CA ASP A 232 -15.88 0.10 -10.27
C ASP A 232 -17.02 0.11 -9.24
N ILE A 233 -18.11 -0.59 -9.58
CA ILE A 233 -19.25 -0.86 -8.69
C ILE A 233 -19.51 -2.35 -8.76
N SER A 234 -19.63 -3.01 -7.62
CA SER A 234 -19.90 -4.44 -7.55
C SER A 234 -20.92 -4.76 -6.45
N ILE A 235 -21.79 -5.72 -6.72
CA ILE A 235 -22.70 -6.33 -5.74
C ILE A 235 -22.31 -7.79 -5.47
N ILE A 236 -21.11 -8.20 -5.89
CA ILE A 236 -20.56 -9.53 -5.62
C ILE A 236 -20.09 -9.55 -4.18
N PRO A 237 -20.63 -10.46 -3.35
CA PRO A 237 -20.24 -10.56 -1.95
C PRO A 237 -18.82 -11.12 -1.83
N THR A 238 -18.10 -10.62 -0.84
CA THR A 238 -16.77 -11.09 -0.46
C THR A 238 -16.73 -11.38 1.03
N GLN A 239 -15.58 -11.76 1.59
CA GLN A 239 -15.45 -11.97 3.04
C GLN A 239 -15.69 -10.69 3.83
N ASP A 240 -15.35 -9.52 3.27
CA ASP A 240 -15.34 -8.24 3.97
C ASP A 240 -16.58 -7.38 3.69
N PHE A 241 -17.24 -7.56 2.54
CA PHE A 241 -18.38 -6.72 2.13
C PHE A 241 -19.33 -7.46 1.18
N PHE A 242 -20.60 -7.02 1.18
CA PHE A 242 -21.64 -7.58 0.32
C PHE A 242 -21.78 -6.87 -1.03
N GLY A 243 -21.26 -5.67 -1.13
CA GLY A 243 -21.13 -4.84 -2.32
C GLY A 243 -20.09 -3.76 -2.08
N ARG A 244 -19.69 -3.04 -3.12
CA ARG A 244 -18.77 -1.92 -2.99
C ARG A 244 -18.86 -0.93 -4.14
N VAL A 245 -18.58 0.33 -3.83
CA VAL A 245 -18.21 1.37 -4.80
C VAL A 245 -16.75 1.72 -4.58
N ALA A 246 -15.89 1.25 -5.46
CA ALA A 246 -14.48 1.62 -5.43
C ALA A 246 -14.25 2.95 -6.15
N THR A 247 -13.50 3.84 -5.53
CA THR A 247 -13.25 5.19 -6.03
C THR A 247 -11.77 5.53 -6.06
N TYR A 248 -11.41 6.56 -6.82
CA TYR A 248 -10.09 7.18 -6.77
C TYR A 248 -10.23 8.72 -6.77
N PRO A 249 -9.31 9.44 -6.09
CA PRO A 249 -9.38 10.90 -5.99
C PRO A 249 -9.10 11.55 -7.36
N LEU A 250 -9.67 12.74 -7.59
CA LEU A 250 -9.34 13.55 -8.77
C LEU A 250 -7.94 14.15 -8.68
N ASN A 251 -7.54 14.56 -7.48
CA ASN A 251 -6.21 15.11 -7.19
C ASN A 251 -5.44 14.12 -6.32
N GLU A 252 -4.34 13.59 -6.83
CA GLU A 252 -3.54 12.55 -6.18
C GLU A 252 -2.83 13.06 -4.91
N TYR A 253 -2.50 14.35 -4.87
CA TYR A 253 -1.74 14.99 -3.78
C TYR A 253 -2.47 16.17 -3.13
N GLY A 254 -3.77 16.31 -3.39
CA GLY A 254 -4.58 17.39 -2.84
C GLY A 254 -4.78 17.25 -1.32
N LYS A 255 -4.64 18.36 -0.59
CA LYS A 255 -5.12 18.43 0.79
C LYS A 255 -6.65 18.44 0.75
N MET A 256 -7.28 17.72 1.68
CA MET A 256 -8.73 17.76 1.84
C MET A 256 -9.12 19.06 2.55
N THR A 257 -10.08 19.77 1.97
CA THR A 257 -10.70 20.94 2.58
C THR A 257 -11.79 20.52 3.58
N LYS A 258 -12.29 21.46 4.39
CA LYS A 258 -13.48 21.25 5.22
C LYS A 258 -14.64 20.68 4.40
N GLN A 259 -14.91 21.26 3.23
CA GLN A 259 -15.96 20.83 2.33
C GLN A 259 -15.75 19.40 1.80
N ASP A 260 -14.49 19.01 1.49
CA ASP A 260 -14.19 17.65 1.05
C ASP A 260 -14.48 16.63 2.16
N PHE A 261 -14.21 16.96 3.42
CA PHE A 261 -14.58 16.11 4.56
C PHE A 261 -16.08 15.95 4.72
N GLU A 262 -16.83 17.03 4.60
CA GLU A 262 -18.30 17.01 4.66
C GLU A 262 -18.89 16.14 3.54
N ILE A 263 -18.34 16.24 2.33
CA ILE A 263 -18.71 15.41 1.18
C ILE A 263 -18.37 13.94 1.46
N GLU A 264 -17.21 13.62 2.02
CA GLU A 264 -16.84 12.23 2.37
C GLU A 264 -17.78 11.62 3.40
N ILE A 265 -18.20 12.41 4.39
CA ILE A 265 -19.19 12.01 5.38
C ILE A 265 -20.54 11.71 4.68
N MET A 266 -20.97 12.61 3.78
CA MET A 266 -22.20 12.43 2.99
C MET A 266 -22.14 11.17 2.13
N ILE A 267 -21.02 10.95 1.40
CA ILE A 267 -20.83 9.74 0.60
C ILE A 267 -20.91 8.49 1.48
N SER A 268 -20.31 8.50 2.66
CA SER A 268 -20.29 7.33 3.55
C SER A 268 -21.67 7.00 4.10
N LEU A 269 -22.57 7.96 4.25
CA LEU A 269 -23.95 7.75 4.70
C LEU A 269 -24.93 7.39 3.58
N ALA A 270 -24.56 7.63 2.33
CA ALA A 270 -25.46 7.59 1.17
C ALA A 270 -26.07 6.21 0.93
N GLY A 271 -25.34 5.12 1.20
CA GLY A 271 -25.87 3.76 1.07
C GLY A 271 -27.04 3.51 2.02
N ARG A 272 -26.86 3.86 3.31
CA ARG A 272 -27.92 3.76 4.30
C ARG A 272 -29.13 4.63 3.95
N VAL A 273 -28.89 5.86 3.52
CA VAL A 273 -29.97 6.77 3.11
C VAL A 273 -30.75 6.21 1.91
N ALA A 274 -30.07 5.58 0.95
CA ALA A 274 -30.73 4.91 -0.16
C ALA A 274 -31.66 3.75 0.31
N GLU A 275 -31.21 2.96 1.29
CA GLU A 275 -32.06 1.92 1.88
C GLU A 275 -33.29 2.53 2.56
N ASP A 276 -33.15 3.60 3.33
CA ASP A 276 -34.27 4.30 3.98
C ASP A 276 -35.26 4.84 2.95
N VAL A 277 -34.78 5.49 1.88
CA VAL A 277 -35.64 6.09 0.85
C VAL A 277 -36.42 5.03 0.06
N PHE A 278 -35.82 3.91 -0.30
CA PHE A 278 -36.45 2.94 -1.20
C PHE A 278 -37.13 1.78 -0.49
N PHE A 279 -36.72 1.44 0.73
CA PHE A 279 -37.27 0.30 1.46
C PHE A 279 -37.90 0.69 2.80
N ASN A 280 -37.75 1.94 3.24
CA ASN A 280 -38.17 2.43 4.55
C ASN A 280 -37.69 1.54 5.73
N SER A 281 -36.56 0.89 5.53
CA SER A 281 -35.97 -0.06 6.50
C SER A 281 -34.47 -0.24 6.22
N PRO A 282 -33.62 0.45 6.98
CA PRO A 282 -32.17 0.28 6.84
C PRO A 282 -31.73 -1.10 7.35
N THR A 283 -30.73 -1.67 6.70
CA THR A 283 -30.20 -2.98 7.08
C THR A 283 -28.91 -2.84 7.93
N SER A 284 -28.48 -3.93 8.56
CA SER A 284 -27.20 -4.02 9.26
C SER A 284 -25.98 -3.90 8.31
N GLY A 285 -26.19 -3.93 6.98
CA GLY A 285 -25.15 -3.81 5.97
C GLY A 285 -24.40 -2.48 6.03
N ALA A 286 -25.03 -1.42 6.50
CA ALA A 286 -24.44 -0.10 6.68
C ALA A 286 -23.48 0.03 7.88
N LYS A 287 -23.16 -1.05 8.62
CA LYS A 287 -22.27 -0.99 9.81
C LYS A 287 -20.91 -0.39 9.48
N GLY A 288 -20.26 -0.88 8.43
CA GLY A 288 -18.93 -0.40 8.03
C GLY A 288 -18.94 1.09 7.65
N ASP A 289 -20.01 1.55 6.99
CA ASP A 289 -20.17 2.95 6.61
C ASP A 289 -20.37 3.85 7.83
N LEU A 290 -21.11 3.38 8.83
CA LEU A 290 -21.31 4.12 10.08
C LEU A 290 -20.00 4.20 10.90
N GLU A 291 -19.20 3.12 10.95
CA GLU A 291 -17.90 3.13 11.59
C GLU A 291 -16.95 4.11 10.89
N LYS A 292 -16.91 4.09 9.56
CA LYS A 292 -16.12 5.02 8.74
C LYS A 292 -16.58 6.46 8.95
N THR A 293 -17.89 6.71 8.92
CA THR A 293 -18.47 8.03 9.15
C THR A 293 -18.10 8.56 10.54
N THR A 294 -18.24 7.73 11.58
CA THR A 294 -17.88 8.10 12.95
C THR A 294 -16.42 8.51 13.05
N LYS A 295 -15.52 7.77 12.39
CA LYS A 295 -14.11 8.10 12.35
C LYS A 295 -13.85 9.44 11.65
N LEU A 296 -14.48 9.68 10.49
CA LEU A 296 -14.36 10.94 9.75
C LEU A 296 -14.89 12.13 10.56
N VAL A 297 -16.06 11.99 11.21
CA VAL A 297 -16.61 13.04 12.08
C VAL A 297 -15.69 13.31 13.26
N LYS A 298 -15.15 12.27 13.89
CA LYS A 298 -14.17 12.45 14.96
C LYS A 298 -12.95 13.22 14.48
N GLN A 299 -12.36 12.88 13.35
CA GLN A 299 -11.23 13.62 12.77
C GLN A 299 -11.59 15.06 12.45
N TYR A 300 -12.74 15.28 11.82
CA TYR A 300 -13.27 16.62 11.50
C TYR A 300 -13.34 17.53 12.74
N LEU A 301 -13.84 16.98 13.86
CA LEU A 301 -14.06 17.73 15.10
C LEU A 301 -12.77 17.88 15.93
N THR A 302 -12.01 16.80 16.10
CA THR A 302 -10.93 16.73 17.11
C THR A 302 -9.51 16.87 16.57
N GLU A 303 -9.26 16.48 15.31
CA GLU A 303 -7.92 16.55 14.72
C GLU A 303 -7.75 17.80 13.86
N PHE A 304 -8.76 18.12 13.05
CA PHE A 304 -8.72 19.26 12.12
C PHE A 304 -9.46 20.49 12.63
N CYS A 305 -10.23 20.38 13.69
CA CYS A 305 -10.95 21.50 14.33
C CYS A 305 -11.77 22.32 13.32
N PHE A 306 -12.46 21.65 12.40
CA PHE A 306 -13.24 22.32 11.35
C PHE A 306 -14.58 22.90 11.84
N ASP A 307 -15.01 22.58 13.06
CA ASP A 307 -16.21 23.16 13.67
C ASP A 307 -15.84 24.40 14.51
N GLU A 308 -16.47 25.52 14.20
CA GLU A 308 -16.20 26.81 14.85
C GLU A 308 -16.58 26.82 16.35
N LYS A 309 -17.50 25.97 16.79
CA LYS A 309 -17.94 25.88 18.19
C LYS A 309 -16.92 25.18 19.08
N ILE A 310 -16.13 24.29 18.51
CA ILE A 310 -15.10 23.52 19.27
C ILE A 310 -13.81 24.33 19.39
N GLY A 311 -13.56 25.27 18.47
CA GLY A 311 -12.35 26.10 18.46
C GLY A 311 -11.18 25.43 17.71
N ILE A 312 -9.98 26.06 17.77
CA ILE A 312 -8.84 25.74 16.91
C ILE A 312 -7.83 24.76 17.57
N ALA A 313 -8.02 24.39 18.84
CA ALA A 313 -7.10 23.50 19.54
C ALA A 313 -7.53 22.03 19.38
N PRO A 314 -6.64 21.14 18.86
CA PRO A 314 -6.96 19.73 18.77
C PRO A 314 -7.24 19.14 20.14
N VAL A 315 -8.41 18.53 20.34
CA VAL A 315 -8.82 17.91 21.63
C VAL A 315 -7.89 16.74 22.01
N SER A 316 -7.16 16.16 21.05
CA SER A 316 -6.14 15.17 21.30
C SER A 316 -4.91 15.69 22.04
N CYS A 317 -4.77 17.00 22.16
CA CYS A 317 -3.69 17.68 22.89
C CYS A 317 -4.12 18.16 24.29
N LEU A 318 -5.39 18.01 24.67
CA LEU A 318 -5.94 18.23 26.01
C LEU A 318 -6.10 16.91 26.75
#